data_66113d71f01dd5d15f267e06be5ce568
#
_entry.id   66113d71f01dd5d15f267e06be5ce568
#
_cell.length_a   1.000
_cell.length_b   1.000
_cell.length_c   1.000
_cell.angle_alpha   90.00
_cell.angle_beta   90.00
_cell.angle_gamma   90.00
#
_symmetry.space_group_name_H-M   'P 1'
#
loop_
_entity.id
_entity.type
_entity.pdbx_description
1 polymer ?
#
loop_
_entity_poly.entity_id
_entity_poly.type
_entity_poly.pdbx_seq_one_letter_code
_entity_poly.pdbx_strand_id
1 'polypeptide(L)'
;DLGCRTFVTGPMMRLGRAAQGYRRLGLHDREWADVESALRAEAARQKEPVKLSVYPWDIRTEMLKRLESPQAMMLVVPNGRAKLLNALPFAPGDLRKNTFLECWELYKEAWRSEEVRDFILRAQTDDTLLLHANETWAPGEWTERRKLLRI
;
A
#
# COMPACT_ATOMS: atom_id res chain seq x y z
N ASP A 1 31.81 -5.23 -7.23
CA ASP A 1 30.69 -6.17 -7.13
C ASP A 1 30.16 -6.17 -5.68
N LEU A 2 28.89 -5.77 -5.47
CA LEU A 2 28.25 -5.72 -4.14
C LEU A 2 27.46 -7.01 -3.81
N GLY A 3 27.50 -8.02 -4.70
CA GLY A 3 26.82 -9.29 -4.52
C GLY A 3 25.28 -9.19 -4.57
N CYS A 4 24.73 -8.15 -5.17
CA CYS A 4 23.27 -7.99 -5.32
C CYS A 4 22.74 -9.06 -6.29
N ARG A 5 21.82 -9.90 -5.81
CA ARG A 5 21.18 -10.96 -6.62
C ARG A 5 19.72 -10.64 -6.97
N THR A 6 19.10 -9.73 -6.24
CA THR A 6 17.71 -9.35 -6.47
C THR A 6 17.59 -7.84 -6.33
N PHE A 7 16.98 -7.20 -7.31
CA PHE A 7 16.64 -5.79 -7.28
C PHE A 7 15.12 -5.67 -7.40
N VAL A 8 14.49 -5.00 -6.43
CA VAL A 8 13.05 -4.77 -6.40
C VAL A 8 12.81 -3.27 -6.57
N THR A 9 11.94 -2.92 -7.50
CA THR A 9 11.57 -1.53 -7.78
C THR A 9 10.10 -1.43 -8.19
N GLY A 10 9.60 -0.22 -8.32
CA GLY A 10 8.25 0.06 -8.76
C GLY A 10 7.99 1.55 -8.89
N PRO A 11 6.83 1.94 -9.42
CA PRO A 11 6.46 3.34 -9.46
C PRO A 11 6.40 3.92 -8.05
N MET A 12 6.64 5.22 -7.93
CA MET A 12 6.55 5.93 -6.65
C MET A 12 5.12 5.80 -6.09
N MET A 13 5.01 5.30 -4.87
CA MET A 13 3.70 5.17 -4.21
C MET A 13 3.25 6.52 -3.65
N ARG A 14 2.00 6.92 -3.92
CA ARG A 14 1.37 8.15 -3.41
C ARG A 14 0.91 7.99 -1.96
N LEU A 15 1.83 7.79 -1.02
CA LEU A 15 1.53 7.51 0.38
C LEU A 15 2.18 8.53 1.31
N GLY A 16 1.46 8.97 2.35
CA GLY A 16 1.97 9.89 3.33
C GLY A 16 2.59 11.15 2.69
N ARG A 17 3.82 11.51 3.05
CA ARG A 17 4.51 12.68 2.48
C ARG A 17 4.73 12.60 0.96
N ALA A 18 4.84 11.40 0.40
CA ALA A 18 4.97 11.25 -1.04
C ALA A 18 3.68 11.64 -1.78
N ALA A 19 2.51 11.48 -1.17
CA ALA A 19 1.25 11.95 -1.76
C ALA A 19 1.26 13.47 -1.98
N GLN A 20 1.83 14.25 -1.05
CA GLN A 20 1.93 15.71 -1.18
C GLN A 20 2.87 16.14 -2.32
N GLY A 21 3.98 15.41 -2.50
CA GLY A 21 5.00 15.73 -3.49
C GLY A 21 4.81 15.04 -4.85
N TYR A 22 3.80 14.20 -4.99
CA TYR A 22 3.69 13.28 -6.12
C TYR A 22 3.68 13.98 -7.49
N ARG A 23 2.93 15.07 -7.63
CA ARG A 23 2.89 15.86 -8.88
C ARG A 23 4.25 16.38 -9.35
N ARG A 24 5.17 16.59 -8.40
CA ARG A 24 6.52 17.12 -8.69
C ARG A 24 7.57 16.02 -8.83
N LEU A 25 7.42 14.92 -8.11
CA LEU A 25 8.44 13.89 -7.94
C LEU A 25 8.09 12.56 -8.63
N GLY A 26 6.79 12.30 -8.85
CA GLY A 26 6.33 11.10 -9.52
C GLY A 26 6.61 11.16 -11.02
N LEU A 27 7.00 10.04 -11.59
CA LEU A 27 7.11 9.88 -13.03
C LEU A 27 5.73 9.66 -13.64
N HIS A 28 5.51 10.19 -14.84
CA HIS A 28 4.36 9.82 -15.66
C HIS A 28 4.54 8.40 -16.22
N ASP A 29 3.46 7.77 -16.64
CA ASP A 29 3.47 6.37 -17.11
C ASP A 29 4.50 6.11 -18.21
N ARG A 30 4.67 7.05 -19.14
CA ARG A 30 5.66 6.94 -20.22
C ARG A 30 7.10 7.00 -19.66
N GLU A 31 7.38 7.95 -18.80
CA GLU A 31 8.70 8.08 -18.17
C GLU A 31 9.04 6.85 -17.32
N TRP A 32 8.04 6.31 -16.61
CA TRP A 32 8.21 5.06 -15.88
C TRP A 32 8.50 3.88 -16.80
N ALA A 33 7.80 3.76 -17.94
CA ALA A 33 8.05 2.70 -18.91
C ALA A 33 9.48 2.77 -19.48
N ASP A 34 9.99 3.98 -19.75
CA ASP A 34 11.37 4.19 -20.19
C ASP A 34 12.39 3.75 -19.13
N VAL A 35 12.15 4.11 -17.85
CA VAL A 35 12.99 3.68 -16.72
C VAL A 35 12.94 2.15 -16.55
N GLU A 36 11.77 1.54 -16.59
CA GLU A 36 11.62 0.08 -16.49
C GLU A 36 12.37 -0.62 -17.62
N SER A 37 12.24 -0.13 -18.86
CA SER A 37 12.95 -0.68 -20.02
C SER A 37 14.48 -0.61 -19.85
N ALA A 38 14.98 0.53 -19.38
CA ALA A 38 16.41 0.71 -19.11
C ALA A 38 16.91 -0.24 -18.02
N LEU A 39 16.14 -0.41 -16.93
CA LEU A 39 16.49 -1.34 -15.85
C LEU A 39 16.53 -2.80 -16.32
N ARG A 40 15.57 -3.21 -17.16
CA ARG A 40 15.55 -4.56 -17.72
C ARG A 40 16.73 -4.81 -18.66
N ALA A 41 17.05 -3.82 -19.50
CA ALA A 41 18.22 -3.90 -20.39
C ALA A 41 19.52 -3.99 -19.59
N GLU A 42 19.64 -3.23 -18.49
CA GLU A 42 20.82 -3.29 -17.64
C GLU A 42 20.93 -4.61 -16.88
N ALA A 43 19.82 -5.13 -16.33
CA ALA A 43 19.81 -6.43 -15.67
C ALA A 43 20.24 -7.57 -16.61
N ALA A 44 19.85 -7.48 -17.89
CA ALA A 44 20.23 -8.46 -18.91
C ALA A 44 21.72 -8.38 -19.33
N ARG A 45 22.38 -7.24 -19.11
CA ARG A 45 23.82 -7.04 -19.42
C ARG A 45 24.75 -7.53 -18.32
N GLN A 46 24.24 -7.79 -17.12
CA GLN A 46 25.07 -8.23 -16.00
C GLN A 46 25.64 -9.63 -16.25
N LYS A 47 26.92 -9.83 -15.92
CA LYS A 47 27.59 -11.13 -16.05
C LYS A 47 26.96 -12.21 -15.18
N GLU A 48 26.53 -11.84 -13.97
CA GLU A 48 25.74 -12.70 -13.10
C GLU A 48 24.28 -12.26 -13.16
N PRO A 49 23.33 -13.21 -13.25
CA PRO A 49 21.92 -12.87 -13.39
C PRO A 49 21.40 -12.15 -12.14
N VAL A 50 20.97 -10.92 -12.32
CA VAL A 50 20.26 -10.15 -11.30
C VAL A 50 18.76 -10.32 -11.52
N LYS A 51 18.06 -10.86 -10.54
CA LYS A 51 16.60 -10.95 -10.59
C LYS A 51 16.00 -9.56 -10.42
N LEU A 52 15.49 -8.98 -11.50
CA LEU A 52 14.73 -7.75 -11.46
C LEU A 52 13.24 -8.05 -11.19
N SER A 53 12.71 -7.54 -10.10
CA SER A 53 11.30 -7.59 -9.75
C SER A 53 10.73 -6.17 -9.80
N VAL A 54 9.88 -5.90 -10.81
CA VAL A 54 9.20 -4.62 -10.96
C VAL A 54 7.78 -4.75 -10.44
N TYR A 55 7.39 -3.87 -9.51
CA TYR A 55 6.03 -3.86 -8.99
C TYR A 55 5.07 -3.33 -10.06
N PRO A 56 4.03 -4.10 -10.45
CA PRO A 56 3.29 -3.83 -11.68
C PRO A 56 2.20 -2.78 -11.55
N TRP A 57 1.85 -2.34 -10.33
CA TRP A 57 0.69 -1.49 -10.09
C TRP A 57 1.04 -0.24 -9.28
N ASP A 58 0.31 0.84 -9.56
CA ASP A 58 0.24 1.94 -8.61
C ASP A 58 -0.60 1.56 -7.38
N ILE A 59 -0.54 2.37 -6.34
CA ILE A 59 -1.18 2.04 -5.06
C ILE A 59 -2.71 2.04 -5.14
N ARG A 60 -3.32 2.82 -6.03
CA ARG A 60 -4.78 2.86 -6.20
C ARG A 60 -5.27 1.57 -6.85
N THR A 61 -4.60 1.15 -7.92
CA THR A 61 -4.85 -0.15 -8.57
C THR A 61 -4.64 -1.30 -7.59
N GLU A 62 -3.58 -1.26 -6.77
CA GLU A 62 -3.34 -2.27 -5.73
C GLU A 62 -4.51 -2.36 -4.76
N MET A 63 -4.97 -1.23 -4.21
CA MET A 63 -6.09 -1.23 -3.27
C MET A 63 -7.37 -1.81 -3.86
N LEU A 64 -7.72 -1.48 -5.12
CA LEU A 64 -8.88 -2.06 -5.79
C LEU A 64 -8.77 -3.58 -5.96
N LYS A 65 -7.60 -4.05 -6.40
CA LYS A 65 -7.34 -5.50 -6.54
C LYS A 65 -7.46 -6.23 -5.20
N ARG A 66 -7.09 -5.58 -4.09
CA ARG A 66 -7.19 -6.18 -2.75
C ARG A 66 -8.61 -6.22 -2.22
N LEU A 67 -9.53 -5.39 -2.71
CA LEU A 67 -10.96 -5.56 -2.42
C LEU A 67 -11.53 -6.86 -3.02
N GLU A 68 -11.06 -7.24 -4.20
CA GLU A 68 -11.51 -8.47 -4.87
C GLU A 68 -10.77 -9.70 -4.34
N SER A 69 -9.46 -9.56 -4.12
CA SER A 69 -8.59 -10.63 -3.66
C SER A 69 -7.60 -10.12 -2.59
N PRO A 70 -8.01 -10.11 -1.31
CA PRO A 70 -7.15 -9.70 -0.21
C PRO A 70 -5.88 -10.55 -0.15
N GLN A 71 -4.75 -9.91 0.16
CA GLN A 71 -3.51 -10.65 0.41
C GLN A 71 -3.63 -11.49 1.68
N ALA A 72 -3.09 -12.71 1.66
CA ALA A 72 -2.90 -13.51 2.86
C ALA A 72 -1.67 -13.02 3.66
N MET A 73 -1.61 -11.71 3.91
CA MET A 73 -0.49 -11.07 4.58
C MET A 73 -0.99 -9.92 5.47
N MET A 74 -0.79 -10.05 6.76
CA MET A 74 -1.09 -9.04 7.75
C MET A 74 0.20 -8.25 8.07
N LEU A 75 0.12 -6.93 8.05
CA LEU A 75 1.24 -6.05 8.34
C LEU A 75 1.22 -5.63 9.81
N VAL A 76 2.21 -6.06 10.58
CA VAL A 76 2.39 -5.62 11.97
C VAL A 76 3.29 -4.40 12.00
N VAL A 77 2.81 -3.30 12.59
CA VAL A 77 3.55 -2.05 12.72
C VAL A 77 4.13 -1.88 14.13
N PRO A 78 5.14 -1.01 14.33
CA PRO A 78 5.90 -0.93 15.58
C PRO A 78 5.07 -0.68 16.85
N ASN A 79 3.88 -0.08 16.73
CA ASN A 79 2.97 0.12 17.87
C ASN A 79 2.12 -1.12 18.20
N GLY A 80 2.43 -2.29 17.63
CA GLY A 80 1.72 -3.55 17.87
C GLY A 80 0.39 -3.71 17.11
N ARG A 81 -0.02 -2.73 16.31
CA ARG A 81 -1.25 -2.82 15.52
C ARG A 81 -1.05 -3.67 14.27
N ALA A 82 -2.09 -4.40 13.90
CA ALA A 82 -2.14 -5.23 12.69
C ALA A 82 -2.94 -4.50 11.60
N LYS A 83 -2.24 -4.05 10.55
CA LYS A 83 -2.80 -3.30 9.41
C LYS A 83 -3.20 -4.19 8.26
N LEU A 84 -4.15 -3.74 7.45
CA LEU A 84 -4.60 -4.40 6.24
C LEU A 84 -3.58 -4.30 5.10
N LEU A 85 -3.05 -3.11 4.89
CA LEU A 85 -2.11 -2.78 3.82
C LEU A 85 -1.31 -1.53 4.25
N ASN A 86 -0.11 -1.35 3.72
CA ASN A 86 0.69 -0.16 3.98
C ASN A 86 0.00 1.15 3.56
N ALA A 87 -0.82 1.09 2.50
CA ALA A 87 -1.57 2.23 1.97
C ALA A 87 -2.84 2.57 2.74
N LEU A 88 -3.35 1.64 3.54
CA LEU A 88 -4.60 1.80 4.26
C LEU A 88 -4.33 2.14 5.74
N PRO A 89 -5.01 3.12 6.32
CA PRO A 89 -4.86 3.44 7.73
C PRO A 89 -5.53 2.40 8.65
N PHE A 90 -6.32 1.48 8.13
CA PHE A 90 -7.07 0.50 8.92
C PHE A 90 -6.16 -0.51 9.59
N ALA A 91 -6.27 -0.59 10.92
CA ALA A 91 -5.52 -1.49 11.78
C ALA A 91 -6.46 -2.17 12.79
N PRO A 92 -7.26 -3.16 12.36
CA PRO A 92 -8.34 -3.73 13.16
C PRO A 92 -7.85 -4.52 14.38
N GLY A 93 -6.65 -5.12 14.32
CA GLY A 93 -6.07 -5.90 15.40
C GLY A 93 -4.99 -5.14 16.19
N ASP A 94 -4.78 -5.56 17.45
CA ASP A 94 -3.72 -5.05 18.33
C ASP A 94 -3.09 -6.22 19.08
N LEU A 95 -1.88 -6.62 18.71
CA LEU A 95 -1.16 -7.75 19.30
C LEU A 95 -0.80 -7.56 20.78
N ARG A 96 -1.01 -6.36 21.35
CA ARG A 96 -0.91 -6.13 22.80
C ARG A 96 -2.16 -6.56 23.55
N LYS A 97 -3.27 -6.80 22.85
CA LYS A 97 -4.60 -7.11 23.40
C LYS A 97 -5.19 -8.40 22.83
N ASN A 98 -4.80 -8.73 21.60
CA ASN A 98 -5.32 -9.87 20.85
C ASN A 98 -4.21 -10.88 20.59
N THR A 99 -4.56 -12.13 20.50
CA THR A 99 -3.70 -13.17 19.95
C THR A 99 -3.49 -12.94 18.45
N PHE A 100 -2.49 -13.58 17.87
CA PHE A 100 -2.26 -13.51 16.41
C PHE A 100 -3.47 -14.02 15.62
N LEU A 101 -4.11 -15.09 16.09
CA LEU A 101 -5.28 -15.66 15.43
C LEU A 101 -6.49 -14.70 15.48
N GLU A 102 -6.75 -14.06 16.61
CA GLU A 102 -7.80 -13.03 16.70
C GLU A 102 -7.49 -11.85 15.78
N CYS A 103 -6.25 -11.37 15.73
CA CYS A 103 -5.86 -10.33 14.76
C CYS A 103 -6.10 -10.77 13.32
N TRP A 104 -5.86 -12.04 13.01
CA TRP A 104 -6.11 -12.59 11.67
C TRP A 104 -7.60 -12.65 11.32
N GLU A 105 -8.46 -13.01 12.26
CA GLU A 105 -9.92 -12.96 12.04
C GLU A 105 -10.39 -11.51 11.83
N LEU A 106 -9.98 -10.58 12.69
CA LEU A 106 -10.27 -9.14 12.54
C LEU A 106 -9.77 -8.59 11.19
N TYR A 107 -8.60 -9.04 10.72
CA TYR A 107 -8.06 -8.69 9.41
C TYR A 107 -9.02 -9.14 8.28
N LYS A 108 -9.49 -10.37 8.32
CA LYS A 108 -10.41 -10.92 7.30
C LYS A 108 -11.76 -10.20 7.30
N GLU A 109 -12.29 -9.90 8.47
CA GLU A 109 -13.53 -9.16 8.64
C GLU A 109 -13.42 -7.74 8.09
N ALA A 110 -12.33 -7.04 8.41
CA ALA A 110 -12.11 -5.68 7.97
C ALA A 110 -12.05 -5.54 6.43
N TRP A 111 -11.44 -6.50 5.72
CA TRP A 111 -11.47 -6.50 4.25
C TRP A 111 -12.88 -6.61 3.65
N ARG A 112 -13.84 -7.15 4.40
CA ARG A 112 -15.24 -7.28 3.99
C ARG A 112 -16.10 -6.10 4.43
N SER A 113 -15.53 -5.18 5.23
CA SER A 113 -16.30 -4.06 5.80
C SER A 113 -16.60 -2.98 4.77
N GLU A 114 -17.77 -2.36 4.93
CA GLU A 114 -18.17 -1.19 4.15
C GLU A 114 -17.20 -0.01 4.33
N GLU A 115 -16.59 0.14 5.51
CA GLU A 115 -15.64 1.22 5.79
C GLU A 115 -14.40 1.15 4.90
N VAL A 116 -13.79 -0.03 4.80
CA VAL A 116 -12.60 -0.24 3.98
C VAL A 116 -12.93 -0.06 2.50
N ARG A 117 -14.07 -0.59 2.07
CA ARG A 117 -14.56 -0.44 0.70
C ARG A 117 -14.79 1.03 0.34
N ASP A 118 -15.54 1.78 1.17
CA ASP A 118 -15.85 3.19 0.94
C ASP A 118 -14.56 4.03 0.87
N PHE A 119 -13.64 3.83 1.82
CA PHE A 119 -12.34 4.51 1.81
C PHE A 119 -11.56 4.26 0.51
N ILE A 120 -11.45 3.00 0.09
CA ILE A 120 -10.68 2.64 -1.12
C ILE A 120 -11.31 3.27 -2.37
N LEU A 121 -12.64 3.23 -2.50
CA LEU A 121 -13.33 3.82 -3.65
C LEU A 121 -13.15 5.35 -3.70
N ARG A 122 -13.20 6.04 -2.56
CA ARG A 122 -12.94 7.48 -2.48
C ARG A 122 -11.49 7.82 -2.78
N ALA A 123 -10.55 7.03 -2.28
CA ALA A 123 -9.13 7.22 -2.53
C ALA A 123 -8.75 7.09 -4.03
N GLN A 124 -9.64 6.59 -4.89
CA GLN A 124 -9.41 6.58 -6.33
C GLN A 124 -9.40 8.00 -6.92
N THR A 125 -10.10 8.94 -6.32
CA THR A 125 -10.24 10.32 -6.82
C THR A 125 -9.72 11.38 -5.85
N ASP A 126 -9.54 11.03 -4.57
CA ASP A 126 -9.08 11.94 -3.53
C ASP A 126 -7.73 11.52 -2.96
N ASP A 127 -6.66 12.17 -3.43
CA ASP A 127 -5.28 11.93 -2.96
C ASP A 127 -5.08 12.31 -1.48
N THR A 128 -5.94 13.15 -0.90
CA THR A 128 -5.79 13.58 0.50
C THR A 128 -5.98 12.42 1.47
N LEU A 129 -6.79 11.43 1.11
CA LEU A 129 -6.98 10.23 1.90
C LEU A 129 -5.69 9.39 2.02
N LEU A 130 -4.83 9.43 1.01
CA LEU A 130 -3.55 8.70 1.02
C LEU A 130 -2.51 9.31 1.98
N LEU A 131 -2.74 10.54 2.45
CA LEU A 131 -1.92 11.16 3.50
C LEU A 131 -2.01 10.39 4.82
N HIS A 132 -3.14 9.73 5.08
CA HIS A 132 -3.41 8.97 6.29
C HIS A 132 -2.82 7.56 6.28
N ALA A 133 -2.14 7.16 5.22
CA ALA A 133 -1.60 5.80 5.05
C ALA A 133 -0.73 5.31 6.23
N ASN A 134 -0.04 6.22 6.94
CA ASN A 134 0.81 5.87 8.08
C ASN A 134 0.06 5.83 9.43
N GLU A 135 -1.22 6.19 9.45
CA GLU A 135 -2.04 6.11 10.65
C GLU A 135 -2.50 4.66 10.92
N THR A 136 -3.05 4.44 12.11
CA THR A 136 -3.55 3.13 12.54
C THR A 136 -4.94 3.28 13.16
N TRP A 137 -5.97 3.30 12.30
CA TRP A 137 -7.36 3.47 12.71
C TRP A 137 -7.97 2.17 13.23
N ALA A 138 -8.76 2.29 14.28
CA ALA A 138 -9.61 1.21 14.77
C ALA A 138 -10.87 1.06 13.89
N PRO A 139 -11.57 -0.07 13.96
CA PRO A 139 -12.90 -0.23 13.34
C PRO A 139 -13.87 0.88 13.82
N GLY A 140 -14.66 1.43 12.91
CA GLY A 140 -15.60 2.54 13.17
C GLY A 140 -15.00 3.94 13.04
N GLU A 141 -13.67 4.07 13.11
CA GLU A 141 -13.01 5.38 13.12
C GLU A 141 -13.16 6.15 11.81
N TRP A 142 -13.20 5.47 10.66
CA TRP A 142 -13.45 6.11 9.38
C TRP A 142 -14.85 6.72 9.31
N THR A 143 -15.85 6.03 9.80
CA THR A 143 -17.23 6.52 9.83
C THR A 143 -17.33 7.85 10.58
N GLU A 144 -16.64 8.00 11.70
CA GLU A 144 -16.61 9.23 12.47
C GLU A 144 -15.81 10.34 11.76
N ARG A 145 -14.62 10.01 11.25
CA ARG A 145 -13.75 10.95 10.52
C ARG A 145 -14.44 11.50 9.28
N ARG A 146 -15.16 10.67 8.53
CA ARG A 146 -15.90 11.07 7.34
C ARG A 146 -16.97 12.13 7.64
N LYS A 147 -17.67 12.01 8.76
CA LYS A 147 -18.65 13.03 9.20
C LYS A 147 -17.98 14.37 9.46
N LEU A 148 -16.79 14.38 10.06
CA LEU A 148 -16.03 15.60 10.36
C LEU A 148 -15.45 16.24 9.10
N LEU A 149 -15.01 15.47 8.15
CA LEU A 149 -14.44 15.94 6.89
C LEU A 149 -15.48 16.43 5.88
N ARG A 150 -16.78 16.25 6.17
CA ARG A 150 -17.91 16.60 5.27
C ARG A 150 -17.78 15.97 3.87
N ILE A 151 -17.22 14.78 3.80
CA ILE A 151 -16.98 14.03 2.54
C ILE A 151 -18.12 13.02 2.30
#